data_8984d23bd3061d8ebdd60e066ac99b1b
#
_entry.id   8984d23bd3061d8ebdd60e066ac99b1b
#
_cell.length_a   1.000
_cell.length_b   1.000
_cell.length_c   1.000
_cell.angle_alpha   90.00
_cell.angle_beta   90.00
_cell.angle_gamma   90.00
#
_symmetry.space_group_name_H-M   'P 1'
#
loop_
_entity.id
_entity.type
_entity.pdbx_description
1 polymer ?
#
loop_
_entity_poly.entity_id
_entity_poly.type
_entity_poly.pdbx_seq_one_letter_code
_entity_poly.pdbx_strand_id
1 'polypeptide(L)'
;MPRPADRRAKIELLRAAEAVFVEHGLAAAKVEDITARARVSKGAFYLHFESKEDCFRQIVEAFVAKLDACLDSGPPPTAEDGFATFAEHLSHWEAHDVEIFEFCWQNRGLMGMLFTGGGGVPYAYLIDEFSARCAEQIKGWARLLIANGVYRADLDPEVLPALLAGAYERLVREMIKLPRRPDIEGWVLQARDLFMRGLLTDEARLVFDREVRRERRVSHTGPLPAVRAAGAEDEGAGPKRRARER
;
A
#
# COMPACT_ATOMS: atom_id res chain seq x y z
N MET A 1 -33.58 -11.11 -6.93
CA MET A 1 -32.59 -10.03 -7.02
C MET A 1 -32.94 -8.96 -6.02
N PRO A 2 -32.01 -8.46 -5.18
CA PRO A 2 -32.27 -7.36 -4.22
C PRO A 2 -32.73 -6.10 -4.95
N ARG A 3 -33.63 -5.35 -4.37
CA ARG A 3 -34.13 -4.09 -4.94
C ARG A 3 -33.00 -3.05 -4.97
N PRO A 4 -32.94 -2.12 -5.95
CA PRO A 4 -31.88 -1.09 -6.05
C PRO A 4 -31.69 -0.25 -4.79
N ALA A 5 -32.78 0.06 -4.06
CA ALA A 5 -32.74 0.78 -2.79
C ALA A 5 -32.02 -0.01 -1.67
N ASP A 6 -32.15 -1.32 -1.68
CA ASP A 6 -31.54 -2.24 -0.75
C ASP A 6 -30.01 -2.30 -0.95
N ARG A 7 -29.54 -2.37 -2.21
CA ARG A 7 -28.11 -2.32 -2.54
C ARG A 7 -27.45 -1.00 -2.14
N ARG A 8 -28.14 0.13 -2.31
CA ARG A 8 -27.63 1.44 -1.89
C ARG A 8 -27.49 1.53 -0.38
N ALA A 9 -28.50 1.05 0.35
CA ALA A 9 -28.46 1.01 1.81
C ALA A 9 -27.28 0.19 2.34
N LYS A 10 -27.02 -0.98 1.75
CA LYS A 10 -25.85 -1.81 2.09
C LYS A 10 -24.52 -1.06 1.89
N ILE A 11 -24.34 -0.35 0.77
CA ILE A 11 -23.12 0.40 0.50
C ILE A 11 -22.92 1.52 1.53
N GLU A 12 -23.97 2.28 1.84
CA GLU A 12 -23.87 3.35 2.83
C GLU A 12 -23.61 2.81 4.24
N LEU A 13 -24.17 1.66 4.59
CA LEU A 13 -23.89 0.97 5.85
C LEU A 13 -22.43 0.51 5.94
N LEU A 14 -21.88 -0.08 4.89
CA LEU A 14 -20.47 -0.51 4.87
C LEU A 14 -19.52 0.68 5.05
N ARG A 15 -19.77 1.80 4.34
CA ARG A 15 -18.97 3.04 4.48
C ARG A 15 -19.06 3.63 5.89
N ALA A 16 -20.26 3.69 6.43
CA ALA A 16 -20.49 4.20 7.78
C ALA A 16 -19.82 3.31 8.83
N ALA A 17 -19.95 1.99 8.66
CA ALA A 17 -19.35 1.00 9.56
C ALA A 17 -17.83 1.09 9.57
N GLU A 18 -17.19 1.15 8.38
CA GLU A 18 -15.75 1.33 8.28
C GLU A 18 -15.27 2.57 9.05
N ALA A 19 -15.93 3.71 8.85
CA ALA A 19 -15.56 4.94 9.55
C ALA A 19 -15.74 4.82 11.07
N VAL A 20 -16.82 4.19 11.55
CA VAL A 20 -17.07 3.96 12.99
C VAL A 20 -16.03 2.99 13.57
N PHE A 21 -15.67 1.93 12.84
CA PHE A 21 -14.66 0.97 13.29
C PHE A 21 -13.26 1.62 13.37
N VAL A 22 -12.90 2.46 12.40
CA VAL A 22 -11.63 3.20 12.42
C VAL A 22 -11.57 4.19 13.60
N GLU A 23 -12.69 4.87 13.92
CA GLU A 23 -12.74 5.85 15.00
C GLU A 23 -12.72 5.21 16.41
N HIS A 24 -13.44 4.11 16.60
CA HIS A 24 -13.71 3.54 17.93
C HIS A 24 -13.10 2.15 18.16
N GLY A 25 -12.58 1.52 17.11
CA GLY A 25 -12.23 0.10 17.12
C GLY A 25 -13.48 -0.79 17.08
N LEU A 26 -13.29 -2.05 16.65
CA LEU A 26 -14.39 -3.00 16.51
C LEU A 26 -15.11 -3.27 17.84
N ALA A 27 -14.36 -3.40 18.93
CA ALA A 27 -14.93 -3.75 20.24
C ALA A 27 -15.89 -2.68 20.77
N ALA A 28 -15.51 -1.40 20.69
CA ALA A 28 -16.27 -0.27 21.23
C ALA A 28 -17.35 0.25 20.27
N ALA A 29 -17.25 -0.03 18.97
CA ALA A 29 -18.23 0.39 17.97
C ALA A 29 -19.64 -0.19 18.27
N LYS A 30 -20.67 0.61 18.05
CA LYS A 30 -22.08 0.22 18.25
C LYS A 30 -22.82 0.27 16.93
N VAL A 31 -23.78 -0.63 16.74
CA VAL A 31 -24.66 -0.65 15.55
C VAL A 31 -25.45 0.64 15.43
N GLU A 32 -25.81 1.24 16.56
CA GLU A 32 -26.52 2.53 16.62
C GLU A 32 -25.69 3.66 15.97
N ASP A 33 -24.39 3.71 16.23
CA ASP A 33 -23.49 4.73 15.65
C ASP A 33 -23.37 4.54 14.14
N ILE A 34 -23.27 3.29 13.69
CA ILE A 34 -23.22 2.93 12.27
C ILE A 34 -24.51 3.37 11.56
N THR A 35 -25.66 3.01 12.11
CA THR A 35 -26.95 3.31 11.49
C THR A 35 -27.29 4.79 11.52
N ALA A 36 -26.92 5.51 12.58
CA ALA A 36 -27.05 6.96 12.68
C ALA A 36 -26.20 7.65 11.60
N ARG A 37 -24.93 7.22 11.42
CA ARG A 37 -24.04 7.75 10.39
C ARG A 37 -24.52 7.45 8.97
N ALA A 38 -25.04 6.23 8.73
CA ALA A 38 -25.62 5.82 7.45
C ALA A 38 -27.02 6.41 7.18
N ARG A 39 -27.64 7.06 8.18
CA ARG A 39 -29.01 7.61 8.14
C ARG A 39 -30.07 6.55 7.78
N VAL A 40 -29.93 5.38 8.35
CA VAL A 40 -30.88 4.27 8.20
C VAL A 40 -31.35 3.76 9.57
N SER A 41 -32.42 2.96 9.58
CA SER A 41 -32.87 2.33 10.81
C SER A 41 -32.00 1.16 11.24
N LYS A 42 -32.03 0.83 12.55
CA LYS A 42 -31.35 -0.37 13.08
C LYS A 42 -31.87 -1.66 12.41
N GLY A 43 -33.16 -1.71 12.07
CA GLY A 43 -33.73 -2.82 11.31
C GLY A 43 -33.10 -2.99 9.92
N ALA A 44 -32.77 -1.87 9.24
CA ALA A 44 -32.09 -1.91 7.94
C ALA A 44 -30.69 -2.52 8.04
N PHE A 45 -29.95 -2.31 9.14
CA PHE A 45 -28.67 -2.94 9.38
C PHE A 45 -28.79 -4.47 9.41
N TYR A 46 -29.74 -4.98 10.22
CA TYR A 46 -29.93 -6.42 10.39
C TYR A 46 -30.58 -7.14 9.18
N LEU A 47 -31.04 -6.38 8.17
CA LEU A 47 -31.38 -6.96 6.86
C LEU A 47 -30.15 -7.34 6.04
N HIS A 48 -28.98 -6.75 6.33
CA HIS A 48 -27.75 -6.93 5.57
C HIS A 48 -26.65 -7.66 6.31
N PHE A 49 -26.63 -7.57 7.64
CA PHE A 49 -25.56 -8.09 8.49
C PHE A 49 -26.14 -8.77 9.73
N GLU A 50 -25.59 -9.92 10.09
CA GLU A 50 -26.00 -10.66 11.29
C GLU A 50 -25.54 -9.96 12.57
N SER A 51 -24.35 -9.32 12.51
CA SER A 51 -23.73 -8.59 13.63
C SER A 51 -22.77 -7.51 13.09
N LYS A 52 -22.22 -6.69 14.00
CA LYS A 52 -21.14 -5.74 13.64
C LYS A 52 -19.86 -6.46 13.22
N GLU A 53 -19.61 -7.62 13.80
CA GLU A 53 -18.48 -8.50 13.46
C GLU A 53 -18.63 -9.06 12.04
N ASP A 54 -19.84 -9.47 11.63
CA ASP A 54 -20.14 -9.89 10.25
C ASP A 54 -19.97 -8.72 9.28
N CYS A 55 -20.44 -7.53 9.64
CA CYS A 55 -20.24 -6.33 8.83
C CYS A 55 -18.75 -6.02 8.66
N PHE A 56 -17.97 -6.10 9.74
CA PHE A 56 -16.51 -5.90 9.69
C PHE A 56 -15.82 -6.94 8.82
N ARG A 57 -16.17 -8.21 8.96
CA ARG A 57 -15.67 -9.30 8.10
C ARG A 57 -15.89 -8.99 6.62
N GLN A 58 -17.10 -8.58 6.22
CA GLN A 58 -17.41 -8.25 4.84
C GLN A 58 -16.60 -7.05 4.33
N ILE A 59 -16.29 -6.06 5.18
CA ILE A 59 -15.42 -4.93 4.85
C ILE A 59 -14.00 -5.43 4.58
N VAL A 60 -13.44 -6.26 5.48
CA VAL A 60 -12.06 -6.77 5.34
C VAL A 60 -11.92 -7.69 4.13
N GLU A 61 -12.88 -8.62 3.92
CA GLU A 61 -12.89 -9.49 2.74
C GLU A 61 -12.94 -8.69 1.43
N ALA A 62 -13.80 -7.66 1.36
CA ALA A 62 -13.88 -6.80 0.18
C ALA A 62 -12.60 -5.98 -0.04
N PHE A 63 -11.94 -5.55 1.03
CA PHE A 63 -10.66 -4.86 0.98
C PHE A 63 -9.55 -5.77 0.46
N VAL A 64 -9.40 -6.97 1.02
CA VAL A 64 -8.39 -7.95 0.59
C VAL A 64 -8.62 -8.38 -0.85
N ALA A 65 -9.88 -8.61 -1.26
CA ALA A 65 -10.19 -8.93 -2.66
C ALA A 65 -9.77 -7.82 -3.64
N LYS A 66 -9.80 -6.56 -3.23
CA LYS A 66 -9.28 -5.45 -4.05
C LYS A 66 -7.76 -5.43 -4.09
N LEU A 67 -7.09 -5.72 -2.97
CA LEU A 67 -5.62 -5.88 -2.96
C LEU A 67 -5.19 -7.03 -3.88
N ASP A 68 -5.88 -8.16 -3.84
CA ASP A 68 -5.61 -9.29 -4.74
C ASP A 68 -5.80 -8.89 -6.21
N ALA A 69 -6.88 -8.17 -6.53
CA ALA A 69 -7.11 -7.69 -7.88
C ALA A 69 -6.02 -6.71 -8.36
N CYS A 70 -5.50 -5.86 -7.47
CA CYS A 70 -4.33 -5.04 -7.77
C CYS A 70 -3.10 -5.92 -8.03
N LEU A 71 -2.85 -6.94 -7.22
CA LEU A 71 -1.70 -7.84 -7.38
C LEU A 71 -1.72 -8.58 -8.72
N ASP A 72 -2.92 -8.99 -9.18
CA ASP A 72 -3.12 -9.74 -10.41
C ASP A 72 -3.13 -8.86 -11.68
N SER A 73 -3.17 -7.54 -11.55
CA SER A 73 -3.32 -6.62 -12.70
C SER A 73 -2.02 -6.40 -13.48
N GLY A 74 -0.86 -6.74 -12.93
CA GLY A 74 0.44 -6.60 -13.58
C GLY A 74 0.75 -7.74 -14.55
N PRO A 75 1.40 -7.48 -15.70
CA PRO A 75 1.84 -8.54 -16.60
C PRO A 75 2.90 -9.37 -15.88
N PRO A 76 2.72 -10.70 -15.76
CA PRO A 76 3.75 -11.56 -15.23
C PRO A 76 4.92 -11.62 -16.21
N PRO A 77 6.18 -11.70 -15.75
CA PRO A 77 7.29 -12.02 -16.62
C PRO A 77 7.08 -13.42 -17.23
N THR A 78 7.38 -13.58 -18.50
CA THR A 78 7.24 -14.86 -19.21
C THR A 78 8.60 -15.51 -19.48
N ALA A 79 8.59 -16.79 -19.85
CA ALA A 79 9.84 -17.49 -20.19
C ALA A 79 10.54 -16.91 -21.44
N GLU A 80 9.82 -16.16 -22.26
CA GLU A 80 10.34 -15.51 -23.47
C GLU A 80 10.85 -14.08 -23.18
N ASP A 81 10.68 -13.58 -21.96
CA ASP A 81 11.07 -12.23 -21.57
C ASP A 81 12.60 -12.11 -21.47
N GLY A 82 13.17 -11.56 -22.51
CA GLY A 82 14.56 -11.10 -22.50
C GLY A 82 14.70 -9.65 -22.01
N PHE A 83 15.87 -9.06 -22.18
CA PHE A 83 16.14 -7.69 -21.74
C PHE A 83 15.24 -6.62 -22.37
N ALA A 84 14.79 -6.81 -23.63
CA ALA A 84 13.92 -5.86 -24.31
C ALA A 84 12.52 -5.81 -23.64
N THR A 85 11.94 -6.98 -23.40
CA THR A 85 10.63 -7.12 -22.76
C THR A 85 10.67 -6.66 -21.30
N PHE A 86 11.79 -6.92 -20.60
CA PHE A 86 12.01 -6.39 -19.26
C PHE A 86 11.94 -4.85 -19.22
N ALA A 87 12.57 -4.16 -20.21
CA ALA A 87 12.52 -2.71 -20.30
C ALA A 87 11.09 -2.18 -20.53
N GLU A 88 10.31 -2.85 -21.37
CA GLU A 88 8.90 -2.50 -21.62
C GLU A 88 8.02 -2.66 -20.37
N HIS A 89 8.31 -3.68 -19.55
CA HIS A 89 7.55 -3.95 -18.33
C HIS A 89 7.91 -3.02 -17.16
N LEU A 90 9.09 -2.40 -17.16
CA LEU A 90 9.53 -1.56 -16.04
C LEU A 90 8.54 -0.44 -15.69
N SER A 91 8.10 0.33 -16.69
CA SER A 91 7.15 1.43 -16.49
C SER A 91 5.78 0.91 -16.05
N HIS A 92 5.40 -0.27 -16.52
CA HIS A 92 4.14 -0.90 -16.14
C HIS A 92 4.16 -1.35 -14.66
N TRP A 93 5.23 -1.99 -14.23
CA TRP A 93 5.39 -2.41 -12.82
C TRP A 93 5.45 -1.20 -11.88
N GLU A 94 6.08 -0.10 -12.31
CA GLU A 94 6.10 1.13 -11.55
C GLU A 94 4.69 1.70 -11.34
N ALA A 95 3.91 1.83 -12.41
CA ALA A 95 2.54 2.32 -12.34
C ALA A 95 1.68 1.42 -11.42
N HIS A 96 1.90 0.10 -11.50
CA HIS A 96 1.24 -0.88 -10.66
C HIS A 96 1.59 -0.74 -9.18
N ASP A 97 2.88 -0.59 -8.84
CA ASP A 97 3.32 -0.37 -7.47
C ASP A 97 2.74 0.93 -6.90
N VAL A 98 2.72 2.01 -7.69
CA VAL A 98 2.09 3.27 -7.30
C VAL A 98 0.60 3.08 -7.02
N GLU A 99 -0.12 2.34 -7.86
CA GLU A 99 -1.55 2.04 -7.66
C GLU A 99 -1.82 1.29 -6.35
N ILE A 100 -1.00 0.28 -6.02
CA ILE A 100 -1.09 -0.45 -4.75
C ILE A 100 -0.86 0.48 -3.56
N PHE A 101 0.18 1.31 -3.60
CA PHE A 101 0.48 2.25 -2.51
C PHE A 101 -0.63 3.30 -2.35
N GLU A 102 -1.17 3.83 -3.45
CA GLU A 102 -2.31 4.74 -3.42
C GLU A 102 -3.54 4.08 -2.79
N PHE A 103 -3.83 2.84 -3.17
CA PHE A 103 -4.92 2.08 -2.60
C PHE A 103 -4.73 1.90 -1.08
N CYS A 104 -3.52 1.53 -0.65
CA CYS A 104 -3.19 1.41 0.78
C CYS A 104 -3.34 2.76 1.51
N TRP A 105 -2.92 3.87 0.89
CA TRP A 105 -3.09 5.20 1.47
C TRP A 105 -4.55 5.62 1.60
N GLN A 106 -5.35 5.39 0.57
CA GLN A 106 -6.78 5.68 0.59
C GLN A 106 -7.53 4.90 1.67
N ASN A 107 -7.06 3.68 1.97
CA ASN A 107 -7.64 2.78 2.98
C ASN A 107 -6.81 2.72 4.27
N ARG A 108 -5.97 3.74 4.56
CA ARG A 108 -5.01 3.72 5.67
C ARG A 108 -5.64 3.51 7.06
N GLY A 109 -6.89 3.91 7.27
CA GLY A 109 -7.61 3.68 8.52
C GLY A 109 -7.82 2.19 8.77
N LEU A 110 -8.38 1.49 7.79
CA LEU A 110 -8.59 0.05 7.86
C LEU A 110 -7.26 -0.71 7.93
N MET A 111 -6.27 -0.33 7.08
CA MET A 111 -4.91 -0.88 7.13
C MET A 111 -4.28 -0.73 8.52
N GLY A 112 -4.41 0.47 9.12
CA GLY A 112 -3.93 0.72 10.48
C GLY A 112 -4.53 -0.23 11.52
N MET A 113 -5.84 -0.48 11.46
CA MET A 113 -6.50 -1.46 12.33
C MET A 113 -5.96 -2.87 12.13
N LEU A 114 -5.79 -3.31 10.89
CA LEU A 114 -5.34 -4.67 10.57
C LEU A 114 -3.86 -4.87 10.94
N PHE A 115 -3.00 -3.89 10.70
CA PHE A 115 -1.58 -3.96 11.02
C PHE A 115 -1.25 -3.80 12.51
N THR A 116 -2.03 -3.04 13.25
CA THR A 116 -1.78 -2.83 14.68
C THR A 116 -2.32 -3.96 15.54
N GLY A 117 -2.92 -4.96 14.96
CA GLY A 117 -3.56 -6.18 15.46
C GLY A 117 -3.23 -6.75 16.85
N GLY A 118 -2.50 -5.99 17.66
CA GLY A 118 -2.15 -6.29 19.04
C GLY A 118 -3.33 -6.39 20.02
N GLY A 119 -4.55 -6.34 19.54
CA GLY A 119 -5.77 -6.41 20.33
C GLY A 119 -6.78 -7.45 19.86
N GLY A 120 -6.34 -8.46 19.10
CA GLY A 120 -7.25 -9.50 18.65
C GLY A 120 -8.28 -9.01 17.62
N VAL A 121 -7.84 -8.15 16.68
CA VAL A 121 -8.69 -7.77 15.54
C VAL A 121 -8.95 -9.03 14.72
N PRO A 122 -10.21 -9.49 14.63
CA PRO A 122 -10.57 -10.63 13.81
C PRO A 122 -10.14 -10.37 12.37
N TYR A 123 -9.75 -11.41 11.64
CA TYR A 123 -9.41 -11.34 10.21
C TYR A 123 -8.07 -10.67 9.88
N ALA A 124 -7.22 -10.28 10.84
CA ALA A 124 -5.86 -9.79 10.58
C ALA A 124 -5.02 -10.82 9.80
N TYR A 125 -5.28 -12.11 10.00
CA TYR A 125 -4.66 -13.21 9.25
C TYR A 125 -4.84 -13.11 7.72
N LEU A 126 -5.90 -12.44 7.24
CA LEU A 126 -6.10 -12.23 5.80
C LEU A 126 -5.01 -11.35 5.17
N ILE A 127 -4.41 -10.45 5.96
CA ILE A 127 -3.25 -9.67 5.51
C ILE A 127 -2.00 -10.56 5.44
N ASP A 128 -1.83 -11.47 6.39
CA ASP A 128 -0.72 -12.43 6.37
C ASP A 128 -0.84 -13.37 5.16
N GLU A 129 -2.06 -13.85 4.84
CA GLU A 129 -2.33 -14.63 3.64
C GLU A 129 -2.06 -13.84 2.36
N PHE A 130 -2.46 -12.56 2.29
CA PHE A 130 -2.13 -11.68 1.17
C PHE A 130 -0.61 -11.52 1.04
N SER A 131 0.12 -11.24 2.13
CA SER A 131 1.58 -11.13 2.15
C SER A 131 2.25 -12.42 1.67
N ALA A 132 1.72 -13.58 2.04
CA ALA A 132 2.23 -14.86 1.56
C ALA A 132 2.03 -15.04 0.04
N ARG A 133 0.88 -14.63 -0.50
CA ARG A 133 0.64 -14.65 -1.97
C ARG A 133 1.60 -13.72 -2.71
N CYS A 134 1.83 -12.51 -2.21
CA CYS A 134 2.84 -11.58 -2.76
C CYS A 134 4.23 -12.23 -2.78
N ALA A 135 4.61 -12.89 -1.69
CA ALA A 135 5.92 -13.54 -1.58
C ALA A 135 6.07 -14.69 -2.60
N GLU A 136 5.05 -15.53 -2.78
CA GLU A 136 5.09 -16.61 -3.78
C GLU A 136 5.14 -16.07 -5.22
N GLN A 137 4.43 -14.98 -5.52
CA GLN A 137 4.50 -14.33 -6.82
C GLN A 137 5.90 -13.77 -7.09
N ILE A 138 6.49 -13.04 -6.14
CA ILE A 138 7.86 -12.52 -6.25
C ILE A 138 8.85 -13.66 -6.44
N LYS A 139 8.68 -14.76 -5.73
CA LYS A 139 9.54 -15.95 -5.86
C LYS A 139 9.47 -16.54 -7.27
N GLY A 140 8.28 -16.67 -7.83
CA GLY A 140 8.07 -17.14 -9.20
C GLY A 140 8.78 -16.24 -10.21
N TRP A 141 8.60 -14.93 -10.08
CA TRP A 141 9.24 -13.93 -10.94
C TRP A 141 10.77 -13.93 -10.79
N ALA A 142 11.27 -13.98 -9.56
CA ALA A 142 12.71 -14.02 -9.30
C ALA A 142 13.39 -15.22 -9.99
N ARG A 143 12.81 -16.42 -9.86
CA ARG A 143 13.31 -17.62 -10.53
C ARG A 143 13.37 -17.46 -12.04
N LEU A 144 12.32 -16.90 -12.63
CA LEU A 144 12.24 -16.69 -14.07
C LEU A 144 13.24 -15.64 -14.54
N LEU A 145 13.36 -14.51 -13.86
CA LEU A 145 14.28 -13.43 -14.21
C LEU A 145 15.75 -13.83 -14.00
N ILE A 146 16.05 -14.68 -13.02
CA ILE A 146 17.38 -15.29 -12.86
C ILE A 146 17.67 -16.23 -14.02
N ALA A 147 16.74 -17.12 -14.38
CA ALA A 147 16.91 -18.07 -15.48
C ALA A 147 17.12 -17.38 -16.82
N ASN A 148 16.50 -16.22 -17.04
CA ASN A 148 16.64 -15.41 -18.25
C ASN A 148 17.84 -14.44 -18.22
N GLY A 149 18.67 -14.47 -17.19
CA GLY A 149 19.86 -13.62 -17.06
C GLY A 149 19.57 -12.14 -16.81
N VAL A 150 18.34 -11.78 -16.48
CA VAL A 150 17.96 -10.42 -16.09
C VAL A 150 18.42 -10.12 -14.67
N TYR A 151 18.09 -11.01 -13.72
CA TYR A 151 18.63 -10.95 -12.37
C TYR A 151 19.92 -11.73 -12.24
N ARG A 152 20.76 -11.32 -11.32
CA ARG A 152 22.05 -11.96 -11.03
C ARG A 152 21.85 -13.42 -10.57
N ALA A 153 22.69 -14.32 -11.07
CA ALA A 153 22.60 -15.76 -10.78
C ALA A 153 23.04 -16.14 -9.35
N ASP A 154 23.70 -15.23 -8.64
CA ASP A 154 24.12 -15.43 -7.23
C ASP A 154 23.02 -15.07 -6.21
N LEU A 155 21.86 -14.62 -6.68
CA LEU A 155 20.71 -14.31 -5.81
C LEU A 155 19.93 -15.58 -5.46
N ASP A 156 19.56 -15.69 -4.19
CA ASP A 156 18.71 -16.78 -3.72
C ASP A 156 17.22 -16.41 -3.91
N PRO A 157 16.48 -17.12 -4.78
CA PRO A 157 15.07 -16.85 -5.00
C PRO A 157 14.18 -17.16 -3.79
N GLU A 158 14.69 -17.87 -2.78
CA GLU A 158 13.96 -18.11 -1.53
C GLU A 158 14.10 -16.93 -0.54
N VAL A 159 15.17 -16.15 -0.64
CA VAL A 159 15.43 -14.98 0.22
C VAL A 159 14.80 -13.70 -0.35
N LEU A 160 14.76 -13.55 -1.68
CA LEU A 160 14.26 -12.34 -2.33
C LEU A 160 12.83 -11.95 -1.94
N PRO A 161 11.86 -12.88 -1.81
CA PRO A 161 10.50 -12.52 -1.38
C PRO A 161 10.47 -11.85 0.00
N ALA A 162 11.23 -12.36 0.96
CA ALA A 162 11.29 -11.79 2.29
C ALA A 162 11.89 -10.36 2.30
N LEU A 163 12.89 -10.11 1.47
CA LEU A 163 13.51 -8.80 1.35
C LEU A 163 12.59 -7.80 0.63
N LEU A 164 12.05 -8.18 -0.52
CA LEU A 164 11.25 -7.27 -1.35
C LEU A 164 9.87 -7.02 -0.76
N ALA A 165 9.09 -8.09 -0.50
CA ALA A 165 7.76 -7.94 0.09
C ALA A 165 7.84 -7.31 1.48
N GLY A 166 8.82 -7.70 2.31
CA GLY A 166 9.02 -7.13 3.64
C GLY A 166 9.36 -5.64 3.60
N ALA A 167 10.17 -5.20 2.64
CA ALA A 167 10.50 -3.79 2.48
C ALA A 167 9.28 -2.97 2.05
N TYR A 168 8.52 -3.44 1.06
CA TYR A 168 7.29 -2.77 0.59
C TYR A 168 6.22 -2.73 1.71
N GLU A 169 6.01 -3.83 2.42
CA GLU A 169 5.10 -3.86 3.57
C GLU A 169 5.54 -2.85 4.64
N ARG A 170 6.85 -2.77 4.93
CA ARG A 170 7.36 -1.80 5.88
C ARG A 170 7.14 -0.37 5.44
N LEU A 171 7.35 -0.06 4.15
CA LEU A 171 7.06 1.26 3.59
C LEU A 171 5.57 1.62 3.74
N VAL A 172 4.67 0.70 3.43
CA VAL A 172 3.22 0.91 3.63
C VAL A 172 2.91 1.17 5.10
N ARG A 173 3.47 0.40 6.03
CA ARG A 173 3.28 0.58 7.48
C ARG A 173 3.76 1.96 7.97
N GLU A 174 4.83 2.49 7.42
CA GLU A 174 5.30 3.84 7.78
C GLU A 174 4.44 4.92 7.09
N MET A 175 4.09 4.71 5.83
CA MET A 175 3.27 5.62 5.05
C MET A 175 1.93 5.91 5.73
N ILE A 176 1.19 4.88 6.14
CA ILE A 176 -0.15 5.04 6.71
C ILE A 176 -0.19 5.78 8.05
N LYS A 177 0.96 5.93 8.73
CA LYS A 177 1.09 6.71 9.98
C LYS A 177 1.23 8.20 9.73
N LEU A 178 1.53 8.61 8.50
CA LEU A 178 1.76 10.00 8.19
C LEU A 178 0.44 10.80 8.26
N PRO A 179 0.49 12.06 8.74
CA PRO A 179 -0.71 12.90 8.84
C PRO A 179 -1.20 13.40 7.48
N ARG A 180 -0.34 13.40 6.46
CA ARG A 180 -0.63 13.87 5.10
C ARG A 180 -0.09 12.87 4.09
N ARG A 181 -0.72 12.82 2.91
CA ARG A 181 -0.25 11.97 1.81
C ARG A 181 1.19 12.32 1.45
N PRO A 182 2.12 11.34 1.51
CA PRO A 182 3.49 11.55 1.06
C PRO A 182 3.56 11.60 -0.47
N ASP A 183 4.76 11.85 -0.98
CA ASP A 183 5.09 11.65 -2.39
C ASP A 183 5.23 10.14 -2.67
N ILE A 184 4.10 9.48 -2.92
CA ILE A 184 4.02 8.02 -3.13
C ILE A 184 4.83 7.62 -4.36
N GLU A 185 4.73 8.36 -5.45
CA GLU A 185 5.51 8.10 -6.67
C GLU A 185 7.01 8.16 -6.38
N GLY A 186 7.46 9.20 -5.69
CA GLY A 186 8.86 9.34 -5.29
C GLY A 186 9.34 8.19 -4.38
N TRP A 187 8.49 7.69 -3.48
CA TRP A 187 8.83 6.55 -2.62
C TRP A 187 8.99 5.26 -3.43
N VAL A 188 8.06 4.98 -4.34
CA VAL A 188 8.10 3.81 -5.22
C VAL A 188 9.33 3.86 -6.12
N LEU A 189 9.60 5.01 -6.76
CA LEU A 189 10.77 5.20 -7.62
C LEU A 189 12.09 4.97 -6.88
N GLN A 190 12.22 5.47 -5.65
CA GLN A 190 13.42 5.26 -4.85
C GLN A 190 13.60 3.80 -4.44
N ALA A 191 12.53 3.12 -4.02
CA ALA A 191 12.56 1.70 -3.68
C ALA A 191 12.95 0.86 -4.91
N ARG A 192 12.33 1.12 -6.06
CA ARG A 192 12.63 0.47 -7.33
C ARG A 192 14.10 0.65 -7.73
N ASP A 193 14.60 1.90 -7.73
CA ASP A 193 16.00 2.17 -8.11
C ASP A 193 16.99 1.41 -7.21
N LEU A 194 16.73 1.41 -5.90
CA LEU A 194 17.56 0.70 -4.94
C LEU A 194 17.58 -0.81 -5.20
N PHE A 195 16.41 -1.43 -5.38
CA PHE A 195 16.31 -2.86 -5.60
C PHE A 195 16.87 -3.26 -6.96
N MET A 196 16.49 -2.58 -8.03
CA MET A 196 16.97 -2.92 -9.39
C MET A 196 18.48 -2.86 -9.48
N ARG A 197 19.14 -1.87 -8.88
CA ARG A 197 20.61 -1.80 -8.87
C ARG A 197 21.27 -2.97 -8.14
N GLY A 198 20.62 -3.58 -7.18
CA GLY A 198 21.10 -4.76 -6.47
C GLY A 198 20.78 -6.08 -7.16
N LEU A 199 19.67 -6.14 -7.88
CA LEU A 199 19.13 -7.37 -8.47
C LEU A 199 19.67 -7.65 -9.88
N LEU A 200 19.83 -6.59 -10.70
CA LEU A 200 20.12 -6.70 -12.12
C LEU A 200 21.55 -7.17 -12.40
N THR A 201 21.73 -7.96 -13.47
CA THR A 201 23.02 -8.19 -14.10
C THR A 201 23.55 -6.87 -14.68
N ASP A 202 24.85 -6.81 -15.00
CA ASP A 202 25.44 -5.60 -15.60
C ASP A 202 24.81 -5.26 -16.95
N GLU A 203 24.45 -6.24 -17.75
CA GLU A 203 23.75 -6.07 -19.02
C GLU A 203 22.34 -5.52 -18.84
N ALA A 204 21.56 -6.10 -17.94
CA ALA A 204 20.21 -5.64 -17.61
C ALA A 204 20.23 -4.23 -17.00
N ARG A 205 21.25 -3.90 -16.21
CA ARG A 205 21.45 -2.56 -15.64
C ARG A 205 21.65 -1.49 -16.69
N LEU A 206 22.37 -1.80 -17.78
CA LEU A 206 22.52 -0.85 -18.90
C LEU A 206 21.18 -0.54 -19.58
N VAL A 207 20.29 -1.51 -19.66
CA VAL A 207 18.93 -1.33 -20.19
C VAL A 207 18.10 -0.48 -19.22
N PHE A 208 18.11 -0.84 -17.95
CA PHE A 208 17.42 -0.09 -16.89
C PHE A 208 17.84 1.38 -16.84
N ASP A 209 19.15 1.67 -16.84
CA ASP A 209 19.67 3.04 -16.80
C ASP A 209 19.26 3.86 -18.02
N ARG A 210 19.08 3.22 -19.20
CA ARG A 210 18.59 3.90 -20.40
C ARG A 210 17.11 4.30 -20.25
N GLU A 211 16.27 3.41 -19.75
CA GLU A 211 14.85 3.71 -19.56
C GLU A 211 14.64 4.77 -18.48
N VAL A 212 15.32 4.67 -17.35
CA VAL A 212 15.27 5.71 -16.29
C VAL A 212 15.68 7.09 -16.84
N ARG A 213 16.71 7.15 -17.71
CA ARG A 213 17.10 8.42 -18.35
C ARG A 213 16.07 8.91 -19.34
N ARG A 214 15.37 8.02 -20.07
CA ARG A 214 14.30 8.35 -21.01
C ARG A 214 13.10 8.92 -20.26
N GLU A 215 12.66 8.29 -19.19
CA GLU A 215 11.56 8.75 -18.32
C GLU A 215 11.85 10.13 -17.73
N ARG A 216 13.06 10.36 -17.20
CA ARG A 216 13.47 11.68 -16.67
C ARG A 216 13.51 12.80 -17.72
N ARG A 217 13.71 12.47 -19.00
CA ARG A 217 13.70 13.44 -20.11
C ARG A 217 12.26 13.80 -20.54
N VAL A 218 11.33 12.85 -20.41
CA VAL A 218 9.92 13.02 -20.78
C VAL A 218 9.17 13.76 -19.67
N SER A 219 9.40 13.38 -18.43
CA SER A 219 8.90 14.10 -17.27
C SER A 219 9.80 15.31 -17.02
N HIS A 220 9.39 16.49 -17.40
CA HIS A 220 10.08 17.79 -17.16
C HIS A 220 10.14 18.14 -15.66
N THR A 221 10.30 17.17 -14.79
CA THR A 221 10.45 17.33 -13.35
C THR A 221 11.93 17.34 -13.02
N GLY A 222 12.38 18.43 -12.43
CA GLY A 222 13.74 18.60 -11.92
C GLY A 222 14.15 17.49 -10.93
N PRO A 223 15.37 17.53 -10.40
CA PRO A 223 15.91 16.48 -9.53
C PRO A 223 14.91 16.14 -8.41
N LEU A 224 14.80 14.84 -8.11
CA LEU A 224 13.97 14.32 -7.01
C LEU A 224 14.08 15.25 -5.79
N PRO A 225 12.97 15.71 -5.20
CA PRO A 225 13.04 16.55 -4.03
C PRO A 225 13.83 15.80 -2.96
N ALA A 226 14.95 16.41 -2.51
CA ALA A 226 15.73 15.86 -1.42
C ALA A 226 14.79 15.64 -0.24
N VAL A 227 14.77 14.41 0.30
CA VAL A 227 14.05 14.10 1.53
C VAL A 227 14.60 15.05 2.60
N ARG A 228 13.87 16.11 2.88
CA ARG A 228 14.19 16.96 4.03
C ARG A 228 13.97 16.10 5.26
N ALA A 229 15.04 15.81 5.97
CA ALA A 229 14.99 15.23 7.29
C ALA A 229 14.03 16.09 8.14
N ALA A 230 12.90 15.52 8.50
CA ALA A 230 12.00 16.09 9.49
C ALA A 230 12.71 15.97 10.84
N GLY A 231 13.33 17.07 11.30
CA GLY A 231 14.01 17.08 12.59
C GLY A 231 15.21 18.03 12.64
N ALA A 232 14.95 19.33 12.45
CA ALA A 232 15.76 20.37 13.07
C ALA A 232 14.75 21.37 13.62
N GLU A 233 14.30 21.11 14.83
CA GLU A 233 13.56 22.08 15.62
C GLU A 233 14.49 23.24 15.97
N ASP A 234 13.98 24.42 15.71
CA ASP A 234 14.45 25.72 16.03
C ASP A 234 14.62 25.86 17.57
N GLU A 235 15.81 25.58 18.09
CA GLU A 235 16.23 25.99 19.41
C GLU A 235 16.92 27.34 19.31
N GLY A 236 16.19 28.42 19.57
CA GLY A 236 16.87 29.70 19.74
C GLY A 236 16.05 30.98 19.64
N ALA A 237 15.12 31.19 20.52
CA ALA A 237 14.70 32.57 20.86
C ALA A 237 14.31 32.64 22.34
N GLY A 238 15.31 32.84 23.19
CA GLY A 238 15.13 33.22 24.58
C GLY A 238 14.51 34.64 24.72
N PRO A 239 13.71 34.89 25.74
CA PRO A 239 12.99 36.16 25.90
C PRO A 239 13.93 37.33 26.21
N LYS A 240 13.92 38.37 25.39
CA LYS A 240 14.57 39.65 25.65
C LYS A 240 13.96 40.32 26.90
N ARG A 241 14.72 40.38 27.99
CA ARG A 241 14.42 41.20 29.13
C ARG A 241 14.28 42.66 28.68
N ARG A 242 13.11 43.25 28.88
CA ARG A 242 12.92 44.70 28.87
C ARG A 242 13.51 45.27 30.16
N ALA A 243 14.57 46.05 30.05
CA ALA A 243 15.01 46.96 31.08
C ALA A 243 13.96 48.07 31.24
N ARG A 244 13.48 48.24 32.45
CA ARG A 244 12.76 49.47 32.85
C ARG A 244 13.84 50.49 33.27
N GLU A 245 13.89 51.58 32.56
CA GLU A 245 14.33 52.86 33.10
C GLU A 245 13.11 53.67 33.51
N ARG A 246 13.15 54.12 34.74
CA ARG A 246 12.41 55.19 35.44
C ARG A 246 11.18 55.81 34.80
#